data_dadc84d8b0652d1caae6ae08989d776f
#
_entry.id   dadc84d8b0652d1caae6ae08989d776f
#
_cell.length_a   1.000
_cell.length_b   1.000
_cell.length_c   1.000
_cell.angle_alpha   90.00
_cell.angle_beta   90.00
_cell.angle_gamma   90.00
#
_symmetry.space_group_name_H-M   'P 1'
#
loop_
_entity.id
_entity.type
_entity.pdbx_description
1 polymer ?
#
loop_
_entity_poly.entity_id
_entity_poly.type
_entity_poly.pdbx_seq_one_letter_code
_entity_poly.pdbx_strand_id
1 'polypeptide(L)'
;AMPCVLHIFCPAECGCLIAMMPNCEIMGAKSREFVKKNVTLKNRMDKKSSPMRVDKVDKRVLWPVLMGFFIMGFCDIVAPISGRIATEFPASQQAAVSFLPTMVFLWFLVLSTPLAALMNRIGRKAMSMIGYAFTIAGLLVPFLAGEGCALGWYFAGFGLLGIGNTALQVAINPLLATIVPGERMTSYLTVGQIFRNTSLLLLAPIVTALVALTGSWRLLLPIYAGLTVLGGIWLQFTTVAEPERSGHAAGMSDCFRLLRNRAVLLCTLGVACFIAGDVGIGFLSVRLIDNPDSILTTTGFYACRIVGTLVGAWVLVRLSDVKYLSWNMAGALVLCVVLLFVRNEAAIYAAVGLMGFAMACVFATFYAVATKAVPEQANGVAGLMIMAIAAGAVSGPVCGAIIRWTGNPHLGMLFVALCVGYMLWASIKLKIK
;
A
#
# COMPACT_ATOMS: atom_id res chain seq x y z
N ALA A 1 48.27 45.89 -16.02
CA ALA A 1 46.95 46.51 -16.13
C ALA A 1 46.12 45.79 -17.15
N MET A 2 45.40 44.81 -16.76
CA MET A 2 44.21 44.26 -17.46
C MET A 2 43.43 43.40 -16.46
N PRO A 3 42.18 43.66 -16.19
CA PRO A 3 41.40 42.84 -15.27
C PRO A 3 40.85 41.62 -16.00
N CYS A 4 41.25 40.43 -15.57
CA CYS A 4 40.58 39.18 -15.95
C CYS A 4 39.25 39.06 -15.21
N VAL A 5 38.15 39.23 -15.92
CA VAL A 5 36.83 38.82 -15.51
C VAL A 5 36.69 37.32 -15.79
N LEU A 6 36.80 36.49 -14.76
CA LEU A 6 36.56 35.07 -14.87
C LEU A 6 35.11 34.81 -14.43
N HIS A 7 34.20 34.57 -15.39
CA HIS A 7 32.91 33.97 -15.16
C HIS A 7 33.12 32.50 -14.77
N ILE A 8 32.95 32.17 -13.50
CA ILE A 8 32.97 30.79 -13.04
C ILE A 8 31.51 30.30 -12.95
N PHE A 9 31.09 29.61 -13.99
CA PHE A 9 30.03 28.59 -13.86
C PHE A 9 30.71 27.33 -13.31
N CYS A 10 30.40 26.94 -12.07
CA CYS A 10 30.91 25.70 -11.49
C CYS A 10 29.78 24.74 -11.21
N PRO A 11 29.74 23.54 -11.82
CA PRO A 11 28.82 22.47 -11.45
C PRO A 11 29.23 21.87 -10.09
N ALA A 12 28.30 21.21 -9.42
CA ALA A 12 28.27 20.84 -8.02
C ALA A 12 29.32 19.82 -7.50
N GLU A 13 30.44 19.57 -8.19
CA GLU A 13 31.43 18.55 -7.81
C GLU A 13 32.78 19.03 -7.30
N CYS A 14 33.01 20.33 -7.14
CA CYS A 14 34.32 20.88 -6.74
C CYS A 14 34.60 21.01 -5.23
N GLY A 15 33.80 20.30 -4.36
CA GLY A 15 34.03 20.31 -2.91
C GLY A 15 35.34 19.64 -2.44
N CYS A 16 35.92 18.74 -3.23
CA CYS A 16 37.13 17.97 -2.83
C CYS A 16 38.45 18.58 -3.24
N LEU A 17 38.50 19.52 -4.20
CA LEU A 17 39.78 20.06 -4.69
C LEU A 17 40.34 21.21 -3.85
N ILE A 18 39.51 21.86 -3.04
CA ILE A 18 39.94 22.99 -2.18
C ILE A 18 40.64 22.52 -0.89
N ALA A 19 40.41 21.25 -0.50
CA ALA A 19 41.05 20.67 0.70
C ALA A 19 42.51 20.21 0.50
N MET A 20 43.03 20.22 -0.74
CA MET A 20 44.38 19.71 -1.07
C MET A 20 45.38 20.77 -1.49
N MET A 21 45.10 22.06 -1.36
CA MET A 21 46.12 23.13 -1.60
C MET A 21 46.57 23.78 -0.27
N PRO A 22 47.65 23.32 0.35
CA PRO A 22 48.31 24.05 1.40
C PRO A 22 49.15 25.14 0.73
N ASN A 23 48.88 26.39 0.97
CA ASN A 23 49.58 27.58 0.51
C ASN A 23 48.97 28.32 -0.68
N CYS A 24 47.87 28.99 -0.42
CA CYS A 24 47.47 30.15 -1.20
C CYS A 24 47.51 31.40 -0.28
N GLU A 25 48.65 32.04 -0.18
CA GLU A 25 48.91 33.23 0.66
C GLU A 25 48.25 34.51 0.15
N ILE A 26 47.37 34.45 -0.84
CA ILE A 26 46.80 35.63 -1.53
C ILE A 26 45.35 35.97 -1.10
N MET A 27 44.74 35.19 -0.23
CA MET A 27 43.40 35.54 0.26
C MET A 27 43.45 36.30 1.59
N GLY A 28 43.12 37.58 1.55
CA GLY A 28 43.06 38.42 2.75
C GLY A 28 42.07 37.85 3.80
N ALA A 29 42.32 38.17 5.07
CA ALA A 29 41.59 37.65 6.24
C ALA A 29 40.04 37.72 6.08
N LYS A 30 39.48 38.75 5.46
CA LYS A 30 38.06 38.94 5.18
C LYS A 30 37.48 37.89 4.21
N SER A 31 38.24 37.45 3.21
CA SER A 31 37.78 36.41 2.27
C SER A 31 37.75 35.02 2.93
N ARG A 32 38.69 34.72 3.83
CA ARG A 32 38.71 33.46 4.60
C ARG A 32 37.54 33.38 5.59
N GLU A 33 37.19 34.53 6.19
CA GLU A 33 36.05 34.61 7.10
C GLU A 33 34.71 34.47 6.38
N PHE A 34 34.58 35.04 5.17
CA PHE A 34 33.40 34.91 4.30
C PHE A 34 33.22 33.47 3.83
N VAL A 35 34.27 32.77 3.43
CA VAL A 35 34.23 31.35 3.02
C VAL A 35 33.88 30.47 4.22
N LYS A 36 34.49 30.67 5.40
CA LYS A 36 34.14 29.95 6.63
C LYS A 36 32.67 30.16 7.03
N LYS A 37 32.17 31.39 6.93
CA LYS A 37 30.78 31.72 7.25
C LYS A 37 29.79 31.08 6.28
N ASN A 38 30.10 31.04 4.99
CA ASN A 38 29.30 30.40 3.98
C ASN A 38 29.35 28.86 4.06
N VAL A 39 30.50 28.26 4.38
CA VAL A 39 30.62 26.83 4.64
C VAL A 39 29.86 26.45 5.91
N THR A 40 29.91 27.28 6.95
CA THR A 40 29.17 27.06 8.20
C THR A 40 27.65 27.22 7.98
N LEU A 41 27.23 28.19 7.15
CA LEU A 41 25.84 28.37 6.75
C LEU A 41 25.36 27.21 5.90
N LYS A 42 26.16 26.77 4.91
CA LYS A 42 25.84 25.59 4.09
C LYS A 42 25.71 24.32 4.95
N ASN A 43 26.66 24.08 5.86
CA ASN A 43 26.58 22.96 6.81
C ASN A 43 25.43 23.07 7.78
N ARG A 44 24.99 24.30 8.17
CA ARG A 44 23.75 24.50 8.94
C ARG A 44 22.51 24.27 8.10
N MET A 45 22.50 24.66 6.84
CA MET A 45 21.38 24.40 5.91
C MET A 45 21.30 22.94 5.56
N ASP A 46 22.42 22.25 5.28
CA ASP A 46 22.48 20.81 5.02
C ASP A 46 22.10 19.99 6.26
N LYS A 47 22.40 20.48 7.47
CA LYS A 47 21.99 19.87 8.73
C LYS A 47 20.50 20.09 9.04
N LYS A 48 19.90 21.16 8.50
CA LYS A 48 18.48 21.49 8.64
C LYS A 48 17.60 20.79 7.58
N SER A 49 18.20 20.42 6.43
CA SER A 49 17.55 19.72 5.32
C SER A 49 17.77 18.21 5.32
N SER A 50 18.63 17.66 6.21
CA SER A 50 18.77 16.22 6.33
C SER A 50 17.46 15.63 6.86
N PRO A 51 16.85 14.63 6.18
CA PRO A 51 15.70 13.94 6.70
C PRO A 51 16.03 13.41 8.10
N MET A 52 15.12 13.63 9.05
CA MET A 52 15.28 13.26 10.45
C MET A 52 15.75 11.80 10.54
N ARG A 53 17.03 11.58 10.88
CA ARG A 53 17.57 10.22 11.04
C ARG A 53 16.92 9.61 12.28
N VAL A 54 15.95 8.72 12.07
CA VAL A 54 15.34 7.94 13.14
C VAL A 54 16.29 6.79 13.47
N ASP A 55 17.09 6.94 14.52
CA ASP A 55 18.05 5.90 14.94
C ASP A 55 17.36 4.75 15.70
N LYS A 56 16.27 5.05 16.42
CA LYS A 56 15.48 4.06 17.18
C LYS A 56 13.98 4.29 16.97
N VAL A 57 13.24 3.20 16.78
CA VAL A 57 11.78 3.25 16.66
C VAL A 57 11.16 3.39 18.05
N ASP A 58 10.38 4.45 18.25
CA ASP A 58 9.58 4.59 19.48
C ASP A 58 8.35 3.65 19.39
N LYS A 59 8.37 2.62 20.23
CA LYS A 59 7.27 1.66 20.32
C LYS A 59 5.94 2.30 20.69
N ARG A 60 5.94 3.40 21.47
CA ARG A 60 4.72 4.12 21.89
C ARG A 60 4.00 4.74 20.69
N VAL A 61 4.75 5.16 19.67
CA VAL A 61 4.20 5.71 18.43
C VAL A 61 3.91 4.62 17.41
N LEU A 62 4.71 3.56 17.38
CA LEU A 62 4.57 2.45 16.43
C LEU A 62 3.23 1.72 16.58
N TRP A 63 2.83 1.36 17.80
CA TRP A 63 1.62 0.55 18.01
C TRP A 63 0.33 1.21 17.55
N PRO A 64 0.05 2.51 17.82
CA PRO A 64 -1.13 3.19 17.29
C PRO A 64 -1.16 3.25 15.76
N VAL A 65 0.01 3.38 15.12
CA VAL A 65 0.12 3.37 13.66
C VAL A 65 -0.14 1.96 13.10
N LEU A 66 0.37 0.90 13.74
CA LEU A 66 0.05 -0.49 13.37
C LEU A 66 -1.43 -0.82 13.57
N MET A 67 -2.08 -0.28 14.62
CA MET A 67 -3.54 -0.37 14.77
C MET A 67 -4.28 0.29 13.60
N GLY A 68 -3.72 1.36 13.04
CA GLY A 68 -4.24 1.95 11.79
C GLY A 68 -4.22 0.98 10.61
N PHE A 69 -3.17 0.16 10.45
CA PHE A 69 -3.14 -0.89 9.44
C PHE A 69 -4.19 -1.97 9.69
N PHE A 70 -4.42 -2.35 10.94
CA PHE A 70 -5.48 -3.30 11.29
C PHE A 70 -6.86 -2.78 10.87
N ILE A 71 -7.15 -1.51 11.16
CA ILE A 71 -8.41 -0.85 10.79
C ILE A 71 -8.54 -0.71 9.26
N MET A 72 -7.45 -0.45 8.54
CA MET A 72 -7.46 -0.46 7.06
C MET A 72 -8.01 -1.78 6.49
N GLY A 73 -7.77 -2.91 7.17
CA GLY A 73 -8.29 -4.21 6.74
C GLY A 73 -9.81 -4.35 6.84
N PHE A 74 -10.51 -3.47 7.58
CA PHE A 74 -11.98 -3.53 7.68
C PHE A 74 -12.68 -3.27 6.36
N CYS A 75 -12.05 -2.58 5.42
CA CYS A 75 -12.57 -2.39 4.09
C CYS A 75 -12.53 -3.66 3.23
N ASP A 76 -11.52 -4.49 3.46
CA ASP A 76 -11.32 -5.73 2.71
C ASP A 76 -12.39 -6.80 3.04
N ILE A 77 -13.14 -6.62 4.16
CA ILE A 77 -14.25 -7.51 4.53
C ILE A 77 -15.48 -7.38 3.62
N VAL A 78 -15.61 -6.26 2.89
CA VAL A 78 -16.81 -6.00 2.06
C VAL A 78 -17.03 -7.10 1.02
N ALA A 79 -15.94 -7.60 0.41
CA ALA A 79 -16.04 -8.66 -0.59
C ALA A 79 -16.59 -9.99 -0.01
N PRO A 80 -16.05 -10.56 1.06
CA PRO A 80 -16.59 -11.79 1.64
C PRO A 80 -17.99 -11.60 2.27
N ILE A 81 -18.30 -10.43 2.84
CA ILE A 81 -19.62 -10.16 3.44
C ILE A 81 -20.69 -9.95 2.37
N SER A 82 -20.33 -9.44 1.18
CA SER A 82 -21.31 -9.23 0.10
C SER A 82 -22.08 -10.51 -0.26
N GLY A 83 -21.46 -11.68 -0.13
CA GLY A 83 -22.15 -12.97 -0.29
C GLY A 83 -23.27 -13.19 0.72
N ARG A 84 -23.08 -12.79 1.99
CA ARG A 84 -24.14 -12.87 3.02
C ARG A 84 -25.21 -11.80 2.82
N ILE A 85 -24.81 -10.58 2.41
CA ILE A 85 -25.77 -9.53 2.07
C ILE A 85 -26.66 -9.99 0.90
N ALA A 86 -26.09 -10.68 -0.09
CA ALA A 86 -26.86 -11.17 -1.23
C ALA A 86 -28.01 -12.10 -0.84
N THR A 87 -27.88 -12.86 0.24
CA THR A 87 -28.96 -13.75 0.74
C THR A 87 -30.13 -12.98 1.39
N GLU A 88 -29.94 -11.71 1.76
CA GLU A 88 -30.96 -10.84 2.32
C GLU A 88 -31.84 -10.19 1.22
N PHE A 89 -31.43 -10.27 -0.05
CA PHE A 89 -32.09 -9.60 -1.17
C PHE A 89 -32.67 -10.61 -2.20
N PRO A 90 -33.78 -10.26 -2.89
CA PRO A 90 -34.34 -11.08 -3.95
C PRO A 90 -33.36 -11.25 -5.12
N ALA A 91 -33.52 -12.31 -5.90
CA ALA A 91 -32.64 -12.68 -7.02
C ALA A 91 -32.41 -11.53 -8.02
N SER A 92 -33.40 -10.67 -8.24
CA SER A 92 -33.30 -9.49 -9.10
C SER A 92 -32.28 -8.45 -8.63
N GLN A 93 -31.98 -8.39 -7.33
CA GLN A 93 -31.03 -7.42 -6.74
C GLN A 93 -29.66 -8.04 -6.44
N GLN A 94 -29.51 -9.35 -6.44
CA GLN A 94 -28.23 -10.02 -6.13
C GLN A 94 -27.10 -9.61 -7.07
N ALA A 95 -27.41 -9.35 -8.36
CA ALA A 95 -26.45 -8.81 -9.30
C ALA A 95 -25.93 -7.44 -8.86
N ALA A 96 -26.79 -6.57 -8.29
CA ALA A 96 -26.36 -5.26 -7.77
C ALA A 96 -25.50 -5.39 -6.50
N VAL A 97 -25.78 -6.36 -5.62
CA VAL A 97 -24.97 -6.63 -4.42
C VAL A 97 -23.52 -6.95 -4.79
N SER A 98 -23.28 -7.62 -5.91
CA SER A 98 -21.93 -7.97 -6.36
C SER A 98 -21.06 -6.75 -6.71
N PHE A 99 -21.65 -5.55 -6.88
CA PHE A 99 -20.94 -4.29 -7.08
C PHE A 99 -20.49 -3.60 -5.78
N LEU A 100 -20.91 -4.07 -4.60
CA LEU A 100 -20.51 -3.47 -3.32
C LEU A 100 -18.97 -3.38 -3.15
N PRO A 101 -18.18 -4.43 -3.45
CA PRO A 101 -16.71 -4.31 -3.40
C PRO A 101 -16.16 -3.29 -4.41
N THR A 102 -16.79 -3.16 -5.59
CA THR A 102 -16.36 -2.20 -6.63
C THR A 102 -16.46 -0.76 -6.14
N MET A 103 -17.45 -0.44 -5.28
CA MET A 103 -17.58 0.89 -4.67
C MET A 103 -16.33 1.30 -3.90
N VAL A 104 -15.66 0.36 -3.25
CA VAL A 104 -14.42 0.60 -2.52
C VAL A 104 -13.26 0.94 -3.46
N PHE A 105 -13.09 0.14 -4.52
CA PHE A 105 -12.02 0.35 -5.50
C PHE A 105 -12.17 1.65 -6.28
N LEU A 106 -13.41 2.10 -6.52
CA LEU A 106 -13.69 3.37 -7.17
C LEU A 106 -13.05 4.56 -6.45
N TRP A 107 -13.15 4.59 -5.12
CA TRP A 107 -12.60 5.67 -4.31
C TRP A 107 -11.07 5.70 -4.30
N PHE A 108 -10.41 4.56 -4.42
CA PHE A 108 -8.96 4.53 -4.62
C PHE A 108 -8.55 5.23 -5.92
N LEU A 109 -9.32 5.06 -6.99
CA LEU A 109 -9.04 5.73 -8.25
C LEU A 109 -9.27 7.25 -8.17
N VAL A 110 -10.40 7.66 -7.59
CA VAL A 110 -10.88 9.05 -7.65
C VAL A 110 -10.24 9.93 -6.58
N LEU A 111 -10.10 9.43 -5.35
CA LEU A 111 -9.75 10.25 -4.19
C LEU A 111 -8.29 10.14 -3.73
N SER A 112 -7.52 9.13 -4.13
CA SER A 112 -6.17 8.93 -3.57
C SER A 112 -5.24 10.11 -3.83
N THR A 113 -5.21 10.66 -5.03
CA THR A 113 -4.37 11.83 -5.36
C THR A 113 -4.90 13.14 -4.78
N PRO A 114 -6.22 13.45 -4.80
CA PRO A 114 -6.76 14.60 -4.07
C PRO A 114 -6.48 14.55 -2.56
N LEU A 115 -6.66 13.39 -1.93
CA LEU A 115 -6.40 13.23 -0.50
C LEU A 115 -4.89 13.32 -0.17
N ALA A 116 -4.01 12.85 -1.05
CA ALA A 116 -2.58 13.05 -0.91
C ALA A 116 -2.19 14.54 -0.98
N ALA A 117 -2.80 15.30 -1.89
CA ALA A 117 -2.60 16.74 -1.98
C ALA A 117 -3.16 17.47 -0.75
N LEU A 118 -4.34 17.08 -0.26
CA LEU A 118 -4.92 17.63 0.97
C LEU A 118 -4.04 17.29 2.19
N MET A 119 -3.48 16.08 2.26
CA MET A 119 -2.59 15.65 3.33
C MET A 119 -1.33 16.53 3.45
N ASN A 120 -0.83 17.08 2.34
CA ASN A 120 0.29 18.04 2.39
C ASN A 120 -0.07 19.32 3.17
N ARG A 121 -1.36 19.70 3.21
CA ARG A 121 -1.86 20.89 3.92
C ARG A 121 -2.18 20.60 5.39
N ILE A 122 -2.89 19.50 5.65
CA ILE A 122 -3.43 19.22 6.99
C ILE A 122 -2.53 18.30 7.82
N GLY A 123 -1.61 17.57 7.19
CA GLY A 123 -0.72 16.59 7.82
C GLY A 123 -1.27 15.15 7.77
N ARG A 124 -0.37 14.20 8.05
CA ARG A 124 -0.65 12.75 7.95
C ARG A 124 -1.57 12.26 9.05
N LYS A 125 -1.35 12.73 10.28
CA LYS A 125 -2.17 12.38 11.44
C LYS A 125 -3.61 12.87 11.26
N ALA A 126 -3.81 14.15 10.87
CA ALA A 126 -5.12 14.71 10.63
C ALA A 126 -5.87 13.98 9.50
N MET A 127 -5.18 13.63 8.41
CA MET A 127 -5.74 12.83 7.33
C MET A 127 -6.17 11.44 7.82
N SER A 128 -5.39 10.79 8.69
CA SER A 128 -5.76 9.52 9.30
C SER A 128 -7.03 9.63 10.15
N MET A 129 -7.18 10.74 10.90
CA MET A 129 -8.39 11.00 11.71
C MET A 129 -9.64 11.16 10.83
N ILE A 130 -9.52 11.85 9.69
CA ILE A 130 -10.59 11.93 8.68
C ILE A 130 -10.94 10.52 8.18
N GLY A 131 -9.94 9.70 7.87
CA GLY A 131 -10.12 8.32 7.46
C GLY A 131 -10.88 7.48 8.49
N TYR A 132 -10.54 7.61 9.77
CA TYR A 132 -11.28 6.93 10.84
C TYR A 132 -12.72 7.40 10.94
N ALA A 133 -12.99 8.71 10.85
CA ALA A 133 -14.35 9.23 10.91
C ALA A 133 -15.24 8.67 9.79
N PHE A 134 -14.74 8.65 8.55
CA PHE A 134 -15.46 8.04 7.42
C PHE A 134 -15.62 6.53 7.56
N THR A 135 -14.63 5.82 8.11
CA THR A 135 -14.71 4.38 8.38
C THR A 135 -15.81 4.08 9.40
N ILE A 136 -15.87 4.84 10.50
CA ILE A 136 -16.91 4.69 11.53
C ILE A 136 -18.29 4.94 10.91
N ALA A 137 -18.47 6.04 10.19
CA ALA A 137 -19.73 6.36 9.53
C ALA A 137 -20.13 5.25 8.53
N GLY A 138 -19.16 4.77 7.72
CA GLY A 138 -19.37 3.73 6.73
C GLY A 138 -19.83 2.40 7.32
N LEU A 139 -19.32 2.03 8.49
CA LEU A 139 -19.72 0.81 9.21
C LEU A 139 -21.07 0.99 9.92
N LEU A 140 -21.35 2.17 10.49
CA LEU A 140 -22.58 2.40 11.25
C LEU A 140 -23.80 2.65 10.36
N VAL A 141 -23.66 3.25 9.18
CA VAL A 141 -24.79 3.56 8.29
C VAL A 141 -25.66 2.34 7.95
N PRO A 142 -25.11 1.22 7.43
CA PRO A 142 -25.93 0.04 7.15
C PRO A 142 -26.42 -0.67 8.41
N PHE A 143 -25.70 -0.55 9.54
CA PHE A 143 -26.14 -1.09 10.81
C PHE A 143 -27.35 -0.36 11.37
N LEU A 144 -27.31 0.98 11.42
CA LEU A 144 -28.39 1.83 11.93
C LEU A 144 -29.64 1.80 11.04
N ALA A 145 -29.48 1.55 9.74
CA ALA A 145 -30.61 1.35 8.83
C ALA A 145 -31.47 0.13 9.17
N GLY A 146 -30.96 -0.81 9.97
CA GLY A 146 -31.72 -1.95 10.48
C GLY A 146 -31.79 -3.13 9.50
N GLU A 147 -32.44 -4.23 9.96
CA GLU A 147 -32.68 -5.42 9.15
C GLU A 147 -33.75 -5.13 8.08
N GLY A 148 -33.57 -5.71 6.89
CA GLY A 148 -34.49 -5.46 5.75
C GLY A 148 -34.35 -4.08 5.12
N CYS A 149 -33.31 -3.31 5.45
CA CYS A 149 -33.07 -2.01 4.83
C CYS A 149 -32.84 -2.11 3.32
N ALA A 150 -33.17 -1.03 2.59
CA ALA A 150 -32.90 -0.97 1.16
C ALA A 150 -31.40 -1.12 0.85
N LEU A 151 -31.06 -1.77 -0.28
CA LEU A 151 -29.68 -1.99 -0.73
C LEU A 151 -28.86 -0.68 -0.82
N GLY A 152 -29.54 0.45 -1.07
CA GLY A 152 -28.89 1.77 -1.09
C GLY A 152 -28.15 2.14 0.19
N TRP A 153 -28.59 1.67 1.36
CA TRP A 153 -27.88 1.91 2.63
C TRP A 153 -26.54 1.17 2.69
N TYR A 154 -26.44 -0.02 2.13
CA TYR A 154 -25.19 -0.74 2.00
C TYR A 154 -24.24 -0.02 1.02
N PHE A 155 -24.74 0.49 -0.12
CA PHE A 155 -23.96 1.28 -1.05
C PHE A 155 -23.44 2.58 -0.42
N ALA A 156 -24.30 3.29 0.32
CA ALA A 156 -23.93 4.51 1.03
C ALA A 156 -22.86 4.21 2.11
N GLY A 157 -23.08 3.21 2.95
CA GLY A 157 -22.17 2.82 4.01
C GLY A 157 -20.82 2.36 3.47
N PHE A 158 -20.80 1.44 2.52
CA PHE A 158 -19.54 0.92 1.97
C PHE A 158 -18.85 1.93 1.03
N GLY A 159 -19.61 2.87 0.45
CA GLY A 159 -19.04 4.04 -0.21
C GLY A 159 -18.26 4.92 0.78
N LEU A 160 -18.85 5.27 1.93
CA LEU A 160 -18.17 6.00 3.00
C LEU A 160 -16.97 5.23 3.55
N LEU A 161 -17.10 3.91 3.75
CA LEU A 161 -16.01 3.04 4.17
C LEU A 161 -14.84 3.07 3.16
N GLY A 162 -15.13 3.07 1.86
CA GLY A 162 -14.14 3.19 0.80
C GLY A 162 -13.41 4.53 0.81
N ILE A 163 -14.13 5.65 1.01
CA ILE A 163 -13.54 6.98 1.20
C ILE A 163 -12.60 6.97 2.40
N GLY A 164 -13.07 6.47 3.55
CA GLY A 164 -12.29 6.37 4.78
C GLY A 164 -11.03 5.53 4.61
N ASN A 165 -11.15 4.37 3.96
CA ASN A 165 -10.02 3.50 3.71
C ASN A 165 -9.00 4.12 2.74
N THR A 166 -9.45 4.84 1.71
CA THR A 166 -8.56 5.58 0.81
C THR A 166 -7.75 6.63 1.59
N ALA A 167 -8.40 7.39 2.46
CA ALA A 167 -7.74 8.39 3.31
C ALA A 167 -6.71 7.72 4.26
N LEU A 168 -7.09 6.60 4.90
CA LEU A 168 -6.19 5.84 5.78
C LEU A 168 -4.98 5.30 5.02
N GLN A 169 -5.17 4.68 3.86
CA GLN A 169 -4.07 4.11 3.08
C GLN A 169 -3.10 5.19 2.58
N VAL A 170 -3.62 6.34 2.15
CA VAL A 170 -2.79 7.47 1.75
C VAL A 170 -1.98 8.02 2.92
N ALA A 171 -2.53 8.03 4.15
CA ALA A 171 -1.92 8.67 5.31
C ALA A 171 -1.04 7.73 6.15
N ILE A 172 -1.50 6.52 6.48
CA ILE A 172 -0.84 5.61 7.43
C ILE A 172 0.49 5.08 6.88
N ASN A 173 0.58 4.78 5.57
CA ASN A 173 1.83 4.31 4.97
C ASN A 173 2.97 5.36 5.10
N PRO A 174 2.81 6.63 4.67
CA PRO A 174 3.86 7.63 4.88
C PRO A 174 4.01 8.04 6.35
N LEU A 175 2.97 7.90 7.20
CA LEU A 175 3.08 8.12 8.63
C LEU A 175 4.03 7.10 9.26
N LEU A 176 3.89 5.81 8.92
CA LEU A 176 4.83 4.77 9.35
C LEU A 176 6.25 5.07 8.86
N ALA A 177 6.43 5.53 7.62
CA ALA A 177 7.73 5.86 7.07
C ALA A 177 8.43 7.02 7.80
N THR A 178 7.72 7.90 8.53
CA THR A 178 8.34 8.96 9.34
C THR A 178 8.90 8.48 10.67
N ILE A 179 8.36 7.39 11.23
CA ILE A 179 8.70 6.91 12.57
C ILE A 179 9.68 5.74 12.57
N VAL A 180 10.04 5.24 11.38
CA VAL A 180 10.96 4.10 11.22
C VAL A 180 12.21 4.50 10.43
N PRO A 181 13.39 3.88 10.70
CA PRO A 181 14.59 4.11 9.92
C PRO A 181 14.37 3.75 8.44
N GLY A 182 14.83 4.61 7.51
CA GLY A 182 14.63 4.41 6.07
C GLY A 182 15.14 3.05 5.55
N GLU A 183 16.23 2.53 6.13
CA GLU A 183 16.80 1.22 5.80
C GLU A 183 15.85 0.06 6.15
N ARG A 184 15.02 0.22 7.19
CA ARG A 184 14.06 -0.78 7.67
C ARG A 184 12.61 -0.51 7.26
N MET A 185 12.38 0.54 6.47
CA MET A 185 11.04 0.99 6.09
C MET A 185 10.23 -0.15 5.45
N THR A 186 10.81 -0.90 4.51
CA THR A 186 10.12 -2.02 3.85
C THR A 186 9.70 -3.10 4.84
N SER A 187 10.58 -3.46 5.79
CA SER A 187 10.27 -4.44 6.83
C SER A 187 9.10 -4.01 7.70
N TYR A 188 9.09 -2.75 8.17
CA TYR A 188 7.99 -2.24 8.98
C TYR A 188 6.67 -2.07 8.22
N LEU A 189 6.71 -1.66 6.94
CA LEU A 189 5.53 -1.66 6.08
C LEU A 189 4.97 -3.08 5.90
N THR A 190 5.87 -4.06 5.76
CA THR A 190 5.49 -5.48 5.71
C THR A 190 4.83 -5.93 7.01
N VAL A 191 5.36 -5.54 8.18
CA VAL A 191 4.70 -5.78 9.48
C VAL A 191 3.32 -5.14 9.51
N GLY A 192 3.16 -3.90 9.00
CA GLY A 192 1.85 -3.26 8.87
C GLY A 192 0.85 -4.10 8.07
N GLN A 193 1.30 -4.73 6.97
CA GLN A 193 0.43 -5.63 6.19
C GLN A 193 0.02 -6.90 6.97
N ILE A 194 0.82 -7.38 7.94
CA ILE A 194 0.40 -8.46 8.83
C ILE A 194 -0.82 -8.02 9.65
N PHE A 195 -0.77 -6.83 10.25
CA PHE A 195 -1.90 -6.28 11.01
C PHE A 195 -3.15 -6.14 10.14
N ARG A 196 -3.01 -5.64 8.90
CA ARG A 196 -4.11 -5.56 7.95
C ARG A 196 -4.70 -6.94 7.62
N ASN A 197 -3.87 -7.91 7.29
CA ASN A 197 -4.32 -9.27 6.95
C ASN A 197 -4.91 -10.00 8.16
N THR A 198 -4.49 -9.67 9.39
CA THR A 198 -5.04 -10.25 10.62
C THR A 198 -6.51 -9.90 10.78
N SER A 199 -6.95 -8.68 10.41
CA SER A 199 -8.36 -8.30 10.47
C SER A 199 -9.23 -9.15 9.54
N LEU A 200 -8.71 -9.54 8.39
CA LEU A 200 -9.37 -10.46 7.44
C LEU A 200 -9.40 -11.91 7.96
N LEU A 201 -8.29 -12.36 8.55
CA LEU A 201 -8.21 -13.70 9.13
C LEU A 201 -9.21 -13.88 10.28
N LEU A 202 -9.41 -12.83 11.08
CA LEU A 202 -10.36 -12.84 12.21
C LEU A 202 -11.83 -12.74 11.77
N LEU A 203 -12.11 -12.32 10.53
CA LEU A 203 -13.45 -12.10 10.02
C LEU A 203 -14.34 -13.36 10.16
N ALA A 204 -13.90 -14.49 9.59
CA ALA A 204 -14.69 -15.72 9.57
C ALA A 204 -15.01 -16.22 10.99
N PRO A 205 -14.06 -16.40 11.92
CA PRO A 205 -14.38 -16.85 13.27
C PRO A 205 -15.26 -15.85 14.04
N ILE A 206 -15.06 -14.52 13.87
CA ILE A 206 -15.91 -13.52 14.53
C ILE A 206 -17.34 -13.60 13.98
N VAL A 207 -17.53 -13.65 12.67
CA VAL A 207 -18.87 -13.76 12.05
C VAL A 207 -19.56 -15.05 12.48
N THR A 208 -18.86 -16.19 12.49
CA THR A 208 -19.42 -17.47 12.94
C THR A 208 -19.86 -17.41 14.41
N ALA A 209 -19.02 -16.85 15.29
CA ALA A 209 -19.35 -16.68 16.70
C ALA A 209 -20.56 -15.76 16.90
N LEU A 210 -20.61 -14.63 16.18
CA LEU A 210 -21.72 -13.67 16.28
C LEU A 210 -23.04 -14.32 15.82
N VAL A 211 -23.04 -15.04 14.70
CA VAL A 211 -24.24 -15.74 14.21
C VAL A 211 -24.68 -16.82 15.20
N ALA A 212 -23.74 -17.58 15.80
CA ALA A 212 -24.06 -18.59 16.79
C ALA A 212 -24.63 -18.01 18.10
N LEU A 213 -24.13 -16.85 18.55
CA LEU A 213 -24.52 -16.24 19.82
C LEU A 213 -25.76 -15.35 19.72
N THR A 214 -25.95 -14.66 18.58
CA THR A 214 -26.95 -13.59 18.45
C THR A 214 -27.89 -13.76 17.26
N GLY A 215 -27.63 -14.75 16.40
CA GLY A 215 -28.39 -14.98 15.15
C GLY A 215 -28.05 -13.99 14.02
N SER A 216 -27.25 -12.95 14.27
CA SER A 216 -26.98 -11.89 13.29
C SER A 216 -25.48 -11.62 13.09
N TRP A 217 -25.03 -11.63 11.85
CA TRP A 217 -23.67 -11.22 11.50
C TRP A 217 -23.47 -9.69 11.56
N ARG A 218 -24.56 -8.91 11.52
CA ARG A 218 -24.55 -7.44 11.40
C ARG A 218 -23.86 -6.74 12.58
N LEU A 219 -23.82 -7.40 13.74
CA LEU A 219 -23.07 -6.89 14.93
C LEU A 219 -21.58 -6.77 14.70
N LEU A 220 -21.02 -7.37 13.66
CA LEU A 220 -19.64 -7.13 13.23
C LEU A 220 -19.39 -5.65 12.93
N LEU A 221 -20.37 -4.96 12.33
CA LEU A 221 -20.22 -3.56 11.89
C LEU A 221 -19.99 -2.61 13.07
N PRO A 222 -20.84 -2.59 14.13
CA PRO A 222 -20.58 -1.73 15.29
C PRO A 222 -19.36 -2.17 16.11
N ILE A 223 -19.00 -3.48 16.15
CA ILE A 223 -17.76 -3.93 16.79
C ILE A 223 -16.54 -3.31 16.08
N TYR A 224 -16.49 -3.37 14.75
CA TYR A 224 -15.40 -2.77 13.99
C TYR A 224 -15.40 -1.24 14.06
N ALA A 225 -16.58 -0.61 14.10
CA ALA A 225 -16.70 0.82 14.37
C ALA A 225 -16.12 1.20 15.74
N GLY A 226 -16.44 0.44 16.79
CA GLY A 226 -15.90 0.61 18.14
C GLY A 226 -14.37 0.47 18.19
N LEU A 227 -13.82 -0.56 17.53
CA LEU A 227 -12.36 -0.72 17.41
C LEU A 227 -11.72 0.46 16.64
N THR A 228 -12.41 1.01 15.64
CA THR A 228 -11.95 2.19 14.90
C THR A 228 -11.94 3.44 15.79
N VAL A 229 -12.96 3.62 16.64
CA VAL A 229 -13.01 4.71 17.63
C VAL A 229 -11.83 4.58 18.61
N LEU A 230 -11.59 3.39 19.15
CA LEU A 230 -10.47 3.15 20.09
C LEU A 230 -9.12 3.43 19.42
N GLY A 231 -8.91 2.95 18.19
CA GLY A 231 -7.70 3.21 17.41
C GLY A 231 -7.52 4.69 17.09
N GLY A 232 -8.60 5.40 16.76
CA GLY A 232 -8.60 6.85 16.53
C GLY A 232 -8.23 7.65 17.79
N ILE A 233 -8.84 7.32 18.94
CA ILE A 233 -8.51 7.92 20.23
C ILE A 233 -7.03 7.68 20.56
N TRP A 234 -6.55 6.45 20.40
CA TRP A 234 -5.15 6.11 20.67
C TRP A 234 -4.19 6.92 19.81
N LEU A 235 -4.43 7.00 18.50
CA LEU A 235 -3.60 7.81 17.60
C LEU A 235 -3.72 9.31 17.92
N GLN A 236 -4.90 9.80 18.31
CA GLN A 236 -5.11 11.22 18.66
C GLN A 236 -4.23 11.65 19.82
N PHE A 237 -4.10 10.84 20.85
CA PHE A 237 -3.26 11.14 22.01
C PHE A 237 -1.78 10.82 21.81
N THR A 238 -1.40 10.21 20.67
CA THR A 238 -0.01 9.91 20.35
C THR A 238 0.65 11.10 19.67
N THR A 239 1.78 11.55 20.20
CA THR A 239 2.58 12.62 19.58
C THR A 239 3.43 12.03 18.47
N VAL A 240 3.12 12.35 17.22
CA VAL A 240 3.89 11.93 16.05
C VAL A 240 4.62 13.14 15.50
N ALA A 241 5.94 13.03 15.35
CA ALA A 241 6.73 14.07 14.67
C ALA A 241 6.43 13.99 13.16
N GLU A 242 5.72 14.97 12.65
CA GLU A 242 5.47 15.11 11.22
C GLU A 242 6.53 15.99 10.56
N PRO A 243 6.89 15.74 9.29
CA PRO A 243 7.75 16.65 8.52
C PRO A 243 7.16 18.07 8.50
N GLU A 244 8.03 19.08 8.50
CA GLU A 244 7.59 20.47 8.33
C GLU A 244 6.70 20.57 7.09
N ARG A 245 5.54 21.22 7.23
CA ARG A 245 4.60 21.42 6.13
C ARG A 245 5.29 22.30 5.09
N SER A 246 5.51 21.77 3.90
CA SER A 246 6.05 22.56 2.80
C SER A 246 5.06 23.67 2.47
N GLY A 247 5.50 24.94 2.55
CA GLY A 247 4.64 26.10 2.25
C GLY A 247 4.06 26.11 0.82
N HIS A 248 4.64 25.34 -0.09
CA HIS A 248 4.09 24.99 -1.39
C HIS A 248 3.38 23.64 -1.27
N ALA A 249 2.08 23.66 -1.03
CA ALA A 249 1.26 22.46 -1.07
C ALA A 249 1.30 21.91 -2.51
N ALA A 250 2.07 20.83 -2.71
CA ALA A 250 2.10 20.12 -3.98
C ALA A 250 0.66 19.79 -4.38
N GLY A 251 0.22 20.30 -5.53
CA GLY A 251 -1.11 20.09 -6.07
C GLY A 251 -1.28 18.68 -6.63
N MET A 252 -2.49 18.35 -7.05
CA MET A 252 -2.78 17.07 -7.70
C MET A 252 -1.94 16.87 -8.98
N SER A 253 -1.68 17.95 -9.74
CA SER A 253 -0.80 17.90 -10.92
C SER A 253 0.63 17.50 -10.57
N ASP A 254 1.13 17.88 -9.39
CA ASP A 254 2.48 17.54 -8.97
C ASP A 254 2.60 16.05 -8.63
N CYS A 255 1.53 15.43 -8.11
CA CYS A 255 1.47 13.98 -7.94
C CYS A 255 1.66 13.25 -9.27
N PHE A 256 0.95 13.67 -10.33
CA PHE A 256 1.10 13.05 -11.66
C PHE A 256 2.46 13.35 -12.32
N ARG A 257 3.09 14.49 -12.03
CA ARG A 257 4.45 14.80 -12.50
C ARG A 257 5.48 13.79 -11.97
N LEU A 258 5.24 13.16 -10.80
CA LEU A 258 6.11 12.11 -10.27
C LEU A 258 6.20 10.89 -11.19
N LEU A 259 5.20 10.63 -12.02
CA LEU A 259 5.24 9.56 -13.03
C LEU A 259 6.33 9.80 -14.10
N ARG A 260 6.88 11.01 -14.22
CA ARG A 260 8.07 11.27 -15.06
C ARG A 260 9.33 10.63 -14.46
N ASN A 261 9.36 10.39 -13.15
CA ASN A 261 10.44 9.62 -12.53
C ASN A 261 10.24 8.15 -12.86
N ARG A 262 11.22 7.57 -13.58
CA ARG A 262 11.18 6.17 -14.04
C ARG A 262 10.97 5.17 -12.90
N ALA A 263 11.60 5.39 -11.75
CA ALA A 263 11.45 4.47 -10.62
C ALA A 263 10.02 4.52 -10.06
N VAL A 264 9.45 5.72 -9.89
CA VAL A 264 8.06 5.91 -9.44
C VAL A 264 7.08 5.28 -10.43
N LEU A 265 7.25 5.53 -11.73
CA LEU A 265 6.38 4.95 -12.76
C LEU A 265 6.42 3.42 -12.74
N LEU A 266 7.62 2.81 -12.71
CA LEU A 266 7.77 1.36 -12.66
C LEU A 266 7.12 0.77 -11.41
N CYS A 267 7.29 1.43 -10.26
CA CYS A 267 6.69 0.98 -9.01
C CYS A 267 5.16 1.15 -9.01
N THR A 268 4.62 2.26 -9.54
CA THR A 268 3.17 2.48 -9.63
C THR A 268 2.48 1.44 -10.50
N LEU A 269 3.04 1.17 -11.68
CA LEU A 269 2.55 0.10 -12.55
C LEU A 269 2.78 -1.28 -11.93
N GLY A 270 3.87 -1.47 -11.16
CA GLY A 270 4.15 -2.69 -10.39
C GLY A 270 3.07 -2.97 -9.35
N VAL A 271 2.63 -1.94 -8.61
CA VAL A 271 1.52 -2.06 -7.67
C VAL A 271 0.20 -2.33 -8.39
N ALA A 272 -0.06 -1.68 -9.52
CA ALA A 272 -1.27 -1.96 -10.32
C ALA A 272 -1.31 -3.42 -10.77
N CYS A 273 -0.21 -3.94 -11.33
CA CYS A 273 -0.09 -5.35 -11.72
C CYS A 273 -0.17 -6.30 -10.51
N PHE A 274 0.41 -5.90 -9.36
CA PHE A 274 0.33 -6.69 -8.14
C PHE A 274 -1.12 -6.87 -7.70
N ILE A 275 -1.88 -5.78 -7.56
CA ILE A 275 -3.28 -5.85 -7.10
C ILE A 275 -4.16 -6.54 -8.16
N ALA A 276 -3.95 -6.27 -9.44
CA ALA A 276 -4.66 -6.96 -10.51
C ALA A 276 -4.40 -8.47 -10.50
N GLY A 277 -3.15 -8.89 -10.34
CA GLY A 277 -2.78 -10.30 -10.22
C GLY A 277 -3.34 -10.96 -8.94
N ASP A 278 -3.26 -10.26 -7.82
CA ASP A 278 -3.72 -10.74 -6.50
C ASP A 278 -5.24 -10.99 -6.48
N VAL A 279 -6.03 -10.02 -6.93
CA VAL A 279 -7.49 -10.17 -7.09
C VAL A 279 -7.81 -11.24 -8.13
N GLY A 280 -7.01 -11.33 -9.21
CA GLY A 280 -7.14 -12.36 -10.24
C GLY A 280 -6.94 -13.76 -9.67
N ILE A 281 -5.92 -13.99 -8.84
CA ILE A 281 -5.70 -15.27 -8.15
C ILE A 281 -6.88 -15.60 -7.24
N GLY A 282 -7.34 -14.64 -6.43
CA GLY A 282 -8.52 -14.83 -5.58
C GLY A 282 -9.77 -15.24 -6.36
N PHE A 283 -10.00 -14.62 -7.54
CA PHE A 283 -11.10 -14.94 -8.43
C PHE A 283 -10.97 -16.33 -9.05
N LEU A 284 -9.77 -16.73 -9.42
CA LEU A 284 -9.49 -18.01 -10.08
C LEU A 284 -9.39 -19.16 -9.11
N SER A 285 -8.87 -18.97 -7.90
CA SER A 285 -8.55 -20.01 -6.93
C SER A 285 -9.73 -20.94 -6.65
N VAL A 286 -10.94 -20.39 -6.52
CA VAL A 286 -12.18 -21.15 -6.30
C VAL A 286 -12.73 -21.82 -7.57
N ARG A 287 -12.17 -21.54 -8.74
CA ARG A 287 -12.61 -22.03 -10.05
C ARG A 287 -11.65 -23.03 -10.68
N LEU A 288 -10.44 -23.14 -10.11
CA LEU A 288 -9.42 -24.10 -10.58
C LEU A 288 -9.74 -25.54 -10.16
N ILE A 289 -10.62 -25.73 -9.18
CA ILE A 289 -11.01 -27.01 -8.62
C ILE A 289 -12.53 -27.13 -8.70
N ASP A 290 -13.02 -28.18 -9.33
CA ASP A 290 -14.45 -28.52 -9.41
C ASP A 290 -14.91 -29.27 -8.15
N ASN A 291 -14.76 -28.64 -6.98
CA ASN A 291 -15.10 -29.25 -5.70
C ASN A 291 -15.75 -28.21 -4.77
N PRO A 292 -16.78 -28.55 -3.98
CA PRO A 292 -17.34 -27.68 -2.93
C PRO A 292 -16.30 -27.12 -1.96
N ASP A 293 -15.20 -27.85 -1.74
CA ASP A 293 -14.09 -27.45 -0.86
C ASP A 293 -13.09 -26.46 -1.50
N SER A 294 -13.36 -26.00 -2.72
CA SER A 294 -12.48 -25.04 -3.44
C SER A 294 -12.22 -23.74 -2.68
N ILE A 295 -13.07 -23.39 -1.72
CA ILE A 295 -12.86 -22.25 -0.81
C ILE A 295 -11.59 -22.39 0.04
N LEU A 296 -11.14 -23.64 0.28
CA LEU A 296 -9.88 -23.91 0.99
C LEU A 296 -8.66 -23.41 0.24
N THR A 297 -8.70 -23.29 -1.11
CA THR A 297 -7.63 -22.70 -1.89
C THR A 297 -7.38 -21.25 -1.49
N THR A 298 -8.45 -20.48 -1.32
CA THR A 298 -8.39 -19.08 -0.87
C THR A 298 -7.86 -18.97 0.55
N THR A 299 -8.32 -19.85 1.46
CA THR A 299 -7.83 -19.89 2.84
C THR A 299 -6.34 -20.25 2.88
N GLY A 300 -5.91 -21.26 2.12
CA GLY A 300 -4.51 -21.65 1.98
C GLY A 300 -3.64 -20.51 1.43
N PHE A 301 -4.13 -19.79 0.43
CA PHE A 301 -3.46 -18.61 -0.13
C PHE A 301 -3.18 -17.54 0.93
N TYR A 302 -4.19 -17.14 1.70
CA TYR A 302 -4.01 -16.12 2.74
C TYR A 302 -3.18 -16.61 3.94
N ALA A 303 -3.32 -17.87 4.34
CA ALA A 303 -2.49 -18.45 5.39
C ALA A 303 -1.01 -18.45 5.01
N CYS A 304 -0.66 -18.94 3.82
CA CYS A 304 0.70 -18.92 3.30
C CYS A 304 1.21 -17.48 3.09
N ARG A 305 0.33 -16.54 2.72
CA ARG A 305 0.66 -15.12 2.59
C ARG A 305 1.07 -14.51 3.94
N ILE A 306 0.40 -14.83 5.04
CA ILE A 306 0.79 -14.37 6.37
C ILE A 306 2.17 -14.91 6.73
N VAL A 307 2.41 -16.22 6.50
CA VAL A 307 3.75 -16.81 6.71
C VAL A 307 4.80 -16.13 5.84
N GLY A 308 4.50 -15.90 4.55
CA GLY A 308 5.37 -15.17 3.62
C GLY A 308 5.66 -13.74 4.07
N THR A 309 4.67 -13.08 4.67
CA THR A 309 4.82 -11.72 5.22
C THR A 309 5.75 -11.71 6.44
N LEU A 310 5.62 -12.68 7.34
CA LEU A 310 6.50 -12.83 8.51
C LEU A 310 7.95 -13.13 8.08
N VAL A 311 8.15 -14.11 7.20
CA VAL A 311 9.47 -14.46 6.67
C VAL A 311 10.06 -13.28 5.90
N GLY A 312 9.27 -12.63 5.05
CA GLY A 312 9.68 -11.47 4.27
C GLY A 312 10.10 -10.29 5.14
N ALA A 313 9.36 -9.97 6.21
CA ALA A 313 9.73 -8.93 7.15
C ALA A 313 11.11 -9.17 7.78
N TRP A 314 11.44 -10.43 8.09
CA TRP A 314 12.74 -10.82 8.63
C TRP A 314 13.85 -10.80 7.58
N VAL A 315 13.56 -11.28 6.37
CA VAL A 315 14.54 -11.35 5.27
C VAL A 315 14.89 -9.95 4.75
N LEU A 316 13.90 -9.04 4.62
CA LEU A 316 14.08 -7.67 4.14
C LEU A 316 14.93 -6.78 5.05
N VAL A 317 15.22 -7.19 6.27
CA VAL A 317 16.25 -6.54 7.11
C VAL A 317 17.67 -6.83 6.60
N ARG A 318 17.87 -7.96 5.90
CA ARG A 318 19.20 -8.49 5.51
C ARG A 318 19.45 -8.41 4.02
N LEU A 319 18.43 -8.53 3.20
CA LEU A 319 18.51 -8.50 1.74
C LEU A 319 18.01 -7.17 1.19
N SER A 320 18.52 -6.77 0.03
CA SER A 320 18.01 -5.59 -0.67
C SER A 320 16.58 -5.84 -1.17
N ASP A 321 15.71 -4.83 -1.01
CA ASP A 321 14.30 -4.85 -1.41
C ASP A 321 14.10 -5.41 -2.83
N VAL A 322 14.91 -4.94 -3.77
CA VAL A 322 14.78 -5.28 -5.19
C VAL A 322 15.23 -6.72 -5.50
N LYS A 323 16.26 -7.23 -4.80
CA LYS A 323 16.70 -8.64 -4.96
C LYS A 323 15.62 -9.59 -4.46
N TYR A 324 15.10 -9.33 -3.25
CA TYR A 324 14.02 -10.11 -2.67
C TYR A 324 12.80 -10.15 -3.61
N LEU A 325 12.36 -8.98 -4.10
CA LEU A 325 11.24 -8.88 -5.03
C LEU A 325 11.46 -9.70 -6.30
N SER A 326 12.66 -9.61 -6.91
CA SER A 326 12.94 -10.35 -8.16
C SER A 326 12.88 -11.86 -7.96
N TRP A 327 13.38 -12.38 -6.84
CA TRP A 327 13.35 -13.81 -6.57
C TRP A 327 11.94 -14.33 -6.34
N ASN A 328 11.14 -13.58 -5.57
CA ASN A 328 9.75 -13.94 -5.34
C ASN A 328 8.91 -13.88 -6.63
N MET A 329 9.12 -12.86 -7.48
CA MET A 329 8.40 -12.75 -8.75
C MET A 329 8.82 -13.83 -9.76
N ALA A 330 10.08 -14.24 -9.77
CA ALA A 330 10.51 -15.38 -10.58
C ALA A 330 9.84 -16.68 -10.12
N GLY A 331 9.81 -16.94 -8.82
CA GLY A 331 9.09 -18.08 -8.24
C GLY A 331 7.59 -18.04 -8.54
N ALA A 332 6.94 -16.87 -8.37
CA ALA A 332 5.53 -16.68 -8.68
C ALA A 332 5.22 -16.93 -10.17
N LEU A 333 6.11 -16.52 -11.09
CA LEU A 333 5.93 -16.77 -12.52
C LEU A 333 5.97 -18.26 -12.84
N VAL A 334 6.90 -19.00 -12.23
CA VAL A 334 6.96 -20.47 -12.35
C VAL A 334 5.65 -21.09 -11.83
N LEU A 335 5.13 -20.64 -10.70
CA LEU A 335 3.86 -21.15 -10.16
C LEU A 335 2.67 -20.83 -11.07
N CYS A 336 2.66 -19.66 -11.74
CA CYS A 336 1.64 -19.36 -12.76
C CYS A 336 1.70 -20.39 -13.91
N VAL A 337 2.89 -20.71 -14.39
CA VAL A 337 3.08 -21.72 -15.45
C VAL A 337 2.63 -23.10 -14.97
N VAL A 338 2.98 -23.49 -13.75
CA VAL A 338 2.52 -24.76 -13.15
C VAL A 338 0.98 -24.81 -13.13
N LEU A 339 0.29 -23.76 -12.68
CA LEU A 339 -1.17 -23.69 -12.58
C LEU A 339 -1.87 -23.71 -13.94
N LEU A 340 -1.19 -23.40 -15.07
CA LEU A 340 -1.75 -23.56 -16.41
C LEU A 340 -1.93 -25.03 -16.80
N PHE A 341 -1.03 -25.90 -16.34
CA PHE A 341 -0.97 -27.30 -16.81
C PHE A 341 -1.42 -28.32 -15.77
N VAL A 342 -1.24 -28.02 -14.49
CA VAL A 342 -1.56 -28.94 -13.39
C VAL A 342 -3.08 -29.04 -13.21
N ARG A 343 -3.57 -30.30 -13.05
CA ARG A 343 -4.98 -30.63 -12.80
C ARG A 343 -5.19 -31.38 -11.49
N ASN A 344 -4.10 -31.82 -10.84
CA ASN A 344 -4.18 -32.50 -9.56
C ASN A 344 -4.55 -31.50 -8.47
N GLU A 345 -5.63 -31.75 -7.71
CA GLU A 345 -6.15 -30.85 -6.68
C GLU A 345 -5.11 -30.50 -5.62
N ALA A 346 -4.40 -31.49 -5.06
CA ALA A 346 -3.37 -31.26 -4.03
C ALA A 346 -2.26 -30.34 -4.54
N ALA A 347 -1.83 -30.52 -5.80
CA ALA A 347 -0.83 -29.67 -6.43
C ALA A 347 -1.36 -28.24 -6.69
N ILE A 348 -2.66 -28.07 -7.01
CA ILE A 348 -3.28 -26.75 -7.14
C ILE A 348 -3.32 -26.05 -5.78
N TYR A 349 -3.75 -26.73 -4.70
CA TYR A 349 -3.73 -26.19 -3.33
C TYR A 349 -2.32 -25.70 -2.94
N ALA A 350 -1.32 -26.54 -3.17
CA ALA A 350 0.07 -26.21 -2.86
C ALA A 350 0.58 -25.02 -3.69
N ALA A 351 0.31 -25.00 -4.99
CA ALA A 351 0.77 -23.93 -5.89
C ALA A 351 0.09 -22.59 -5.58
N VAL A 352 -1.21 -22.58 -5.30
CA VAL A 352 -1.95 -21.37 -4.90
C VAL A 352 -1.45 -20.86 -3.55
N GLY A 353 -1.21 -21.75 -2.58
CA GLY A 353 -0.63 -21.38 -1.29
C GLY A 353 0.77 -20.76 -1.44
N LEU A 354 1.67 -21.40 -2.19
CA LEU A 354 3.01 -20.87 -2.48
C LEU A 354 2.97 -19.55 -3.24
N MET A 355 1.97 -19.34 -4.11
CA MET A 355 1.74 -18.07 -4.76
C MET A 355 1.42 -16.97 -3.73
N GLY A 356 0.57 -17.26 -2.73
CA GLY A 356 0.30 -16.35 -1.61
C GLY A 356 1.57 -15.97 -0.87
N PHE A 357 2.45 -16.94 -0.59
CA PHE A 357 3.76 -16.70 0.03
C PHE A 357 4.64 -15.78 -0.83
N ALA A 358 4.77 -16.04 -2.12
CA ALA A 358 5.62 -15.28 -3.02
C ALA A 358 5.13 -13.83 -3.21
N MET A 359 3.81 -13.58 -3.13
CA MET A 359 3.22 -12.25 -3.31
C MET A 359 3.11 -11.44 -2.02
N ALA A 360 3.55 -11.97 -0.88
CA ALA A 360 3.29 -11.39 0.45
C ALA A 360 3.84 -9.96 0.66
N CYS A 361 5.05 -9.65 0.17
CA CYS A 361 5.75 -8.38 0.45
C CYS A 361 5.81 -7.42 -0.73
N VAL A 362 5.13 -7.74 -1.84
CA VAL A 362 5.27 -7.01 -3.11
C VAL A 362 4.87 -5.55 -2.98
N PHE A 363 3.70 -5.26 -2.39
CA PHE A 363 3.24 -3.88 -2.18
C PHE A 363 4.24 -3.07 -1.34
N ALA A 364 4.65 -3.62 -0.18
CA ALA A 364 5.57 -2.94 0.73
C ALA A 364 6.90 -2.62 0.06
N THR A 365 7.41 -3.54 -0.77
CA THR A 365 8.66 -3.38 -1.50
C THR A 365 8.56 -2.28 -2.57
N PHE A 366 7.55 -2.33 -3.45
CA PHE A 366 7.37 -1.28 -4.46
C PHE A 366 7.12 0.09 -3.83
N TYR A 367 6.31 0.16 -2.79
CA TYR A 367 6.04 1.39 -2.05
C TYR A 367 7.33 1.98 -1.47
N ALA A 368 8.13 1.14 -0.80
CA ALA A 368 9.39 1.59 -0.20
C ALA A 368 10.40 2.07 -1.24
N VAL A 369 10.55 1.35 -2.36
CA VAL A 369 11.45 1.74 -3.45
C VAL A 369 11.02 3.07 -4.07
N ALA A 370 9.72 3.27 -4.33
CA ALA A 370 9.18 4.51 -4.87
C ALA A 370 9.40 5.69 -3.93
N THR A 371 9.14 5.50 -2.63
CA THR A 371 9.33 6.54 -1.61
C THR A 371 10.82 6.90 -1.42
N LYS A 372 11.71 5.89 -1.46
CA LYS A 372 13.17 6.11 -1.41
C LYS A 372 13.70 6.88 -2.63
N ALA A 373 13.05 6.74 -3.80
CA ALA A 373 13.43 7.45 -5.02
C ALA A 373 13.11 8.96 -4.99
N VAL A 374 12.06 9.36 -4.25
CA VAL A 374 11.61 10.75 -4.12
C VAL A 374 11.14 11.02 -2.68
N PRO A 375 12.05 11.08 -1.68
CA PRO A 375 11.70 11.19 -0.27
C PRO A 375 10.92 12.47 0.08
N GLU A 376 11.25 13.57 -0.61
CA GLU A 376 10.65 14.89 -0.38
C GLU A 376 9.17 14.94 -0.76
N GLN A 377 8.71 14.02 -1.63
CA GLN A 377 7.33 13.95 -2.14
C GLN A 377 6.64 12.64 -1.77
N ALA A 378 6.98 12.08 -0.61
CA ALA A 378 6.44 10.80 -0.12
C ALA A 378 4.89 10.76 -0.08
N ASN A 379 4.24 11.90 0.18
CA ASN A 379 2.78 12.01 0.17
C ASN A 379 2.19 11.85 -1.23
N GLY A 380 2.83 12.47 -2.25
CA GLY A 380 2.44 12.30 -3.65
C GLY A 380 2.64 10.86 -4.14
N VAL A 381 3.77 10.24 -3.75
CA VAL A 381 4.04 8.81 -4.02
C VAL A 381 2.95 7.94 -3.40
N ALA A 382 2.57 8.20 -2.13
CA ALA A 382 1.49 7.47 -1.48
C ALA A 382 0.19 7.55 -2.30
N GLY A 383 -0.22 8.76 -2.72
CA GLY A 383 -1.41 8.96 -3.55
C GLY A 383 -1.39 8.12 -4.83
N LEU A 384 -0.27 8.10 -5.56
CA LEU A 384 -0.12 7.31 -6.79
C LEU A 384 -0.15 5.80 -6.52
N MET A 385 0.54 5.33 -5.47
CA MET A 385 0.56 3.91 -5.12
C MET A 385 -0.83 3.41 -4.72
N ILE A 386 -1.59 4.23 -3.98
CA ILE A 386 -2.96 3.87 -3.57
C ILE A 386 -3.93 3.96 -4.75
N MET A 387 -3.76 4.94 -5.65
CA MET A 387 -4.53 5.00 -6.90
C MET A 387 -4.36 3.72 -7.73
N ALA A 388 -3.15 3.18 -7.77
CA ALA A 388 -2.84 1.95 -8.51
C ALA A 388 -3.61 0.71 -7.99
N ILE A 389 -4.09 0.73 -6.74
CA ILE A 389 -4.91 -0.36 -6.15
C ILE A 389 -6.23 -0.52 -6.93
N ALA A 390 -6.74 0.54 -7.55
CA ALA A 390 -7.95 0.47 -8.37
C ALA A 390 -7.85 -0.52 -9.54
N ALA A 391 -6.64 -0.90 -9.97
CA ALA A 391 -6.43 -1.91 -11.00
C ALA A 391 -7.02 -3.29 -10.63
N GLY A 392 -7.25 -3.55 -9.34
CA GLY A 392 -7.95 -4.75 -8.88
C GLY A 392 -9.37 -4.91 -9.46
N ALA A 393 -10.05 -3.81 -9.75
CA ALA A 393 -11.39 -3.83 -10.32
C ALA A 393 -11.45 -4.48 -11.73
N VAL A 394 -10.34 -4.49 -12.47
CA VAL A 394 -10.27 -5.05 -13.84
C VAL A 394 -10.14 -6.57 -13.84
N SER A 395 -9.64 -7.17 -12.76
CA SER A 395 -9.21 -8.57 -12.72
C SER A 395 -10.35 -9.56 -12.92
N GLY A 396 -11.47 -9.39 -12.22
CA GLY A 396 -12.64 -10.25 -12.34
C GLY A 396 -13.22 -10.25 -13.77
N PRO A 397 -13.52 -9.08 -14.36
CA PRO A 397 -13.98 -8.96 -15.75
C PRO A 397 -13.04 -9.61 -16.76
N VAL A 398 -11.73 -9.39 -16.66
CA VAL A 398 -10.73 -9.95 -17.60
C VAL A 398 -10.63 -11.46 -17.46
N CYS A 399 -10.43 -11.97 -16.24
CA CYS A 399 -10.39 -13.42 -15.99
C CYS A 399 -11.70 -14.10 -16.39
N GLY A 400 -12.86 -13.48 -16.07
CA GLY A 400 -14.17 -13.98 -16.47
C GLY A 400 -14.37 -13.98 -17.98
N ALA A 401 -13.87 -13.01 -18.72
CA ALA A 401 -13.90 -13.00 -20.18
C ALA A 401 -13.06 -14.14 -20.76
N ILE A 402 -11.84 -14.33 -20.25
CA ILE A 402 -10.97 -15.44 -20.70
C ILE A 402 -11.66 -16.78 -20.49
N ILE A 403 -12.28 -16.99 -19.31
CA ILE A 403 -13.01 -18.25 -19.02
C ILE A 403 -14.20 -18.43 -19.97
N ARG A 404 -14.99 -17.37 -20.22
CA ARG A 404 -16.14 -17.46 -21.14
C ARG A 404 -15.73 -17.82 -22.58
N TRP A 405 -14.60 -17.28 -23.06
CA TRP A 405 -14.14 -17.53 -24.41
C TRP A 405 -13.45 -18.89 -24.58
N THR A 406 -12.80 -19.38 -23.53
CA THR A 406 -11.97 -20.58 -23.62
C THR A 406 -12.61 -21.81 -22.97
N GLY A 407 -13.65 -21.62 -22.13
CA GLY A 407 -14.23 -22.69 -21.31
C GLY A 407 -13.31 -23.25 -20.22
N ASN A 408 -12.10 -22.66 -20.05
CA ASN A 408 -11.06 -23.22 -19.17
C ASN A 408 -10.57 -22.17 -18.14
N PRO A 409 -10.86 -22.35 -16.83
CA PRO A 409 -10.42 -21.43 -15.80
C PRO A 409 -8.89 -21.34 -15.64
N HIS A 410 -8.13 -22.41 -15.97
CA HIS A 410 -6.67 -22.39 -15.90
C HIS A 410 -6.05 -21.39 -16.87
N LEU A 411 -6.68 -21.12 -18.01
CA LEU A 411 -6.21 -20.09 -18.96
C LEU A 411 -6.35 -18.67 -18.41
N GLY A 412 -7.19 -18.45 -17.39
CA GLY A 412 -7.22 -17.20 -16.63
C GLY A 412 -5.88 -16.87 -15.98
N MET A 413 -5.08 -17.88 -15.64
CA MET A 413 -3.74 -17.68 -15.09
C MET A 413 -2.76 -16.98 -16.06
N LEU A 414 -3.05 -16.90 -17.36
CA LEU A 414 -2.26 -16.11 -18.31
C LEU A 414 -2.29 -14.62 -17.97
N PHE A 415 -3.45 -14.09 -17.54
CA PHE A 415 -3.54 -12.71 -17.08
C PHE A 415 -2.68 -12.47 -15.84
N VAL A 416 -2.73 -13.39 -14.88
CA VAL A 416 -1.90 -13.32 -13.66
C VAL A 416 -0.42 -13.41 -14.04
N ALA A 417 -0.05 -14.32 -14.95
CA ALA A 417 1.33 -14.47 -15.43
C ALA A 417 1.87 -13.20 -16.10
N LEU A 418 1.04 -12.50 -16.89
CA LEU A 418 1.40 -11.21 -17.49
C LEU A 418 1.67 -10.15 -16.40
N CYS A 419 0.82 -10.07 -15.37
CA CYS A 419 1.01 -9.17 -14.24
C CYS A 419 2.31 -9.49 -13.49
N VAL A 420 2.55 -10.77 -13.17
CA VAL A 420 3.78 -11.22 -12.46
C VAL A 420 5.01 -11.00 -13.35
N GLY A 421 4.92 -11.26 -14.63
CA GLY A 421 5.98 -11.01 -15.63
C GLY A 421 6.39 -9.54 -15.66
N TYR A 422 5.41 -8.62 -15.66
CA TYR A 422 5.69 -7.19 -15.55
C TYR A 422 6.43 -6.84 -14.23
N MET A 423 5.95 -7.38 -13.09
CA MET A 423 6.58 -7.10 -11.79
C MET A 423 8.03 -7.61 -11.74
N LEU A 424 8.30 -8.79 -12.31
CA LEU A 424 9.65 -9.33 -12.45
C LEU A 424 10.52 -8.43 -13.34
N TRP A 425 10.02 -8.03 -14.50
CA TRP A 425 10.74 -7.13 -15.39
C TRP A 425 11.03 -5.78 -14.72
N ALA A 426 10.04 -5.17 -14.06
CA ALA A 426 10.21 -3.92 -13.33
C ALA A 426 11.27 -4.04 -12.23
N SER A 427 11.26 -5.15 -11.47
CA SER A 427 12.25 -5.40 -10.42
C SER A 427 13.67 -5.50 -10.96
N ILE A 428 13.86 -6.12 -12.15
CA ILE A 428 15.17 -6.21 -12.81
C ILE A 428 15.63 -4.81 -13.27
N LYS A 429 14.72 -4.01 -13.83
CA LYS A 429 15.04 -2.64 -14.29
C LYS A 429 15.37 -1.68 -13.15
N LEU A 430 14.79 -1.90 -11.95
CA LEU A 430 15.10 -1.15 -10.73
C LEU A 430 16.48 -1.50 -10.13
N LYS A 431 17.04 -2.69 -10.44
CA LYS A 431 18.39 -3.11 -10.03
C LYS A 431 19.52 -2.39 -10.77
N ILE A 432 19.27 -1.94 -11.99
CA ILE A 432 20.30 -1.42 -12.90
C ILE A 432 20.69 0.03 -12.55
N LYS A 433 20.15 0.61 -11.49
CA LYS A 433 20.57 1.89 -10.90
C LYS A 433 21.16 1.68 -9.51
#